data_a6a5a7175a8dda12b413518db473e0cf
#
_entry.id   a6a5a7175a8dda12b413518db473e0cf
#
_cell.length_a   1.000
_cell.length_b   1.000
_cell.length_c   1.000
_cell.angle_alpha   90.00
_cell.angle_beta   90.00
_cell.angle_gamma   90.00
#
_symmetry.space_group_name_H-M   'P 1'
#
loop_
_entity.id
_entity.type
_entity.pdbx_description
1 polymer ?
#
loop_
_entity_poly.entity_id
_entity_poly.type
_entity_poly.pdbx_seq_one_letter_code
_entity_poly.pdbx_strand_id
1 'polypeptide(L)'
;VADKADPSAPIGIEIPIDVTIEYKFNTDGKSGHAPMPEPSHDLKLRFIGTADGVSVNKDNTLRLEENKTASRLGEAWAAGWHTSHQQTGYMLGLSTMLGTPIESAAVHGMAIPLPRSYDAGGLMTEVVKRTPAQMSDFLSWVLYNVQIIDRYGDDPLSAPKFTNACGNYFRPCSLIPLCASDEDTRREFFDMMEQRELTPTEQAMDGD
;
A
#
# COMPACT_ATOMS: atom_id res chain seq x y z
N VAL A 1 -22.01 28.45 25.90
CA VAL A 1 -22.43 27.42 24.96
C VAL A 1 -21.16 26.62 24.71
N ALA A 2 -21.01 25.46 25.37
CA ALA A 2 -19.88 24.58 25.12
C ALA A 2 -19.99 24.06 23.68
N ASP A 3 -18.98 24.36 22.86
CA ASP A 3 -18.79 23.74 21.55
C ASP A 3 -18.83 22.22 21.76
N LYS A 4 -19.86 21.61 21.21
CA LYS A 4 -19.89 20.14 21.12
C LYS A 4 -18.73 19.78 20.20
N ALA A 5 -17.72 19.14 20.75
CA ALA A 5 -16.63 18.59 19.98
C ALA A 5 -17.23 17.79 18.79
N ASP A 6 -16.75 18.06 17.60
CA ASP A 6 -17.15 17.32 16.41
C ASP A 6 -16.87 15.84 16.67
N PRO A 7 -17.88 14.94 16.66
CA PRO A 7 -17.68 13.53 16.94
C PRO A 7 -16.80 12.84 15.87
N SER A 8 -16.43 13.54 14.80
CA SER A 8 -15.48 13.08 13.79
C SER A 8 -14.06 13.64 13.97
N ALA A 9 -13.74 14.21 15.15
CA ALA A 9 -12.39 14.69 15.41
C ALA A 9 -11.37 13.56 15.28
N PRO A 10 -10.23 13.78 14.60
CA PRO A 10 -9.21 12.76 14.44
C PRO A 10 -8.64 12.37 15.81
N ILE A 11 -8.48 11.05 16.04
CA ILE A 11 -7.87 10.51 17.26
C ILE A 11 -6.34 10.64 17.20
N GLY A 12 -5.77 10.70 16.00
CA GLY A 12 -4.33 10.81 15.77
C GLY A 12 -4.02 11.32 14.38
N ILE A 13 -2.84 11.89 14.22
CA ILE A 13 -2.28 12.39 12.98
C ILE A 13 -0.95 11.64 12.76
N GLU A 14 -0.71 11.16 11.53
CA GLU A 14 0.49 10.40 11.17
C GLU A 14 0.70 9.18 12.07
N ILE A 15 -0.24 8.23 11.99
CA ILE A 15 -0.20 7.02 12.81
C ILE A 15 0.70 5.99 12.14
N PRO A 16 1.87 5.66 12.73
CA PRO A 16 2.71 4.61 12.21
C PRO A 16 2.04 3.25 12.39
N ILE A 17 2.05 2.46 11.32
CA ILE A 17 1.56 1.09 11.32
C ILE A 17 2.78 0.18 11.23
N ASP A 18 2.95 -0.71 12.20
CA ASP A 18 3.97 -1.75 12.18
C ASP A 18 3.36 -3.00 12.83
N VAL A 19 2.84 -3.88 12.00
CA VAL A 19 2.18 -5.10 12.47
C VAL A 19 2.71 -6.32 11.74
N THR A 20 2.82 -7.43 12.47
CA THR A 20 3.13 -8.72 11.89
C THR A 20 1.86 -9.54 11.78
N ILE A 21 1.54 -9.98 10.58
CA ILE A 21 0.41 -10.86 10.29
C ILE A 21 0.97 -12.25 10.05
N GLU A 22 0.59 -13.20 10.91
CA GLU A 22 0.93 -14.61 10.74
C GLU A 22 -0.19 -15.27 9.92
N TYR A 23 0.16 -15.78 8.76
CA TYR A 23 -0.76 -16.53 7.92
C TYR A 23 -0.43 -18.02 7.97
N LYS A 24 -1.39 -18.80 8.46
CA LYS A 24 -1.31 -20.26 8.47
C LYS A 24 -2.13 -20.79 7.30
N PHE A 25 -1.47 -21.57 6.45
CA PHE A 25 -2.18 -22.23 5.35
C PHE A 25 -3.02 -23.37 5.91
N ASN A 26 -4.32 -23.28 5.68
CA ASN A 26 -5.23 -24.36 6.04
C ASN A 26 -5.15 -25.43 4.95
N THR A 27 -4.59 -26.59 5.25
CA THR A 27 -4.38 -27.70 4.31
C THR A 27 -5.67 -28.49 3.99
N ASP A 28 -6.80 -28.08 4.54
CA ASP A 28 -8.07 -28.83 4.41
C ASP A 28 -8.80 -28.62 3.05
N GLY A 29 -8.15 -27.95 2.08
CA GLY A 29 -8.58 -27.95 0.65
C GLY A 29 -9.98 -27.40 0.36
N LYS A 30 -10.62 -26.69 1.31
CA LYS A 30 -12.02 -26.23 1.20
C LYS A 30 -12.19 -24.75 0.89
N SER A 31 -11.13 -24.00 0.57
CA SER A 31 -11.31 -22.67 0.02
C SER A 31 -11.63 -22.80 -1.47
N GLY A 32 -12.82 -22.38 -1.88
CA GLY A 32 -13.28 -22.45 -3.27
C GLY A 32 -12.57 -21.49 -4.24
N HIS A 33 -11.34 -21.14 -3.98
CA HIS A 33 -10.46 -20.33 -4.82
C HIS A 33 -9.52 -21.28 -5.58
N ALA A 34 -9.16 -20.88 -6.78
CA ALA A 34 -8.23 -21.63 -7.63
C ALA A 34 -7.00 -22.06 -6.82
N PRO A 35 -6.50 -23.29 -7.02
CA PRO A 35 -5.37 -23.79 -6.24
C PRO A 35 -4.16 -22.88 -6.45
N MET A 36 -3.87 -22.05 -5.45
CA MET A 36 -2.55 -21.44 -5.37
C MET A 36 -1.56 -22.57 -5.03
N PRO A 37 -0.36 -22.56 -5.61
CA PRO A 37 0.67 -23.50 -5.18
C PRO A 37 0.83 -23.35 -3.67
N GLU A 38 0.70 -24.45 -2.94
CA GLU A 38 0.83 -24.45 -1.48
C GLU A 38 2.24 -23.94 -1.14
N PRO A 39 2.37 -22.86 -0.37
CA PRO A 39 3.65 -22.47 0.15
C PRO A 39 4.13 -23.55 1.12
N SER A 40 5.41 -23.81 1.09
CA SER A 40 6.05 -24.85 1.89
C SER A 40 6.11 -24.55 3.39
N HIS A 41 5.65 -23.36 3.84
CA HIS A 41 5.78 -22.90 5.23
C HIS A 41 4.77 -21.79 5.57
N ASP A 42 4.48 -21.63 6.86
CA ASP A 42 3.70 -20.50 7.38
C ASP A 42 4.39 -19.17 7.06
N LEU A 43 3.64 -18.20 6.55
CA LEU A 43 4.18 -16.88 6.21
C LEU A 43 3.97 -15.89 7.35
N LYS A 44 5.02 -15.12 7.63
CA LYS A 44 4.96 -13.94 8.50
C LYS A 44 5.13 -12.70 7.64
N LEU A 45 4.07 -11.91 7.54
CA LEU A 45 4.09 -10.66 6.81
C LEU A 45 4.22 -9.50 7.79
N ARG A 46 5.29 -8.72 7.69
CA ARG A 46 5.39 -7.44 8.39
C ARG A 46 4.80 -6.35 7.51
N PHE A 47 3.71 -5.76 7.94
CA PHE A 47 3.07 -4.63 7.27
C PHE A 47 3.52 -3.33 7.92
N ILE A 48 4.16 -2.46 7.13
CA ILE A 48 4.68 -1.17 7.59
C ILE A 48 4.05 -0.07 6.75
N GLY A 49 3.61 1.00 7.41
CA GLY A 49 3.05 2.16 6.74
C GLY A 49 2.80 3.31 7.70
N THR A 50 2.32 4.42 7.18
CA THR A 50 1.87 5.56 7.98
C THR A 50 0.52 5.99 7.45
N ALA A 51 -0.51 5.95 8.30
CA ALA A 51 -1.83 6.48 8.00
C ALA A 51 -1.91 7.93 8.43
N ASP A 52 -2.59 8.77 7.66
CA ASP A 52 -2.73 10.19 7.98
C ASP A 52 -3.55 10.41 9.26
N GLY A 53 -4.52 9.54 9.54
CA GLY A 53 -5.29 9.65 10.77
C GLY A 53 -6.36 8.59 10.94
N VAL A 54 -6.95 8.57 12.13
CA VAL A 54 -8.14 7.78 12.48
C VAL A 54 -9.13 8.69 13.20
N SER A 55 -10.40 8.59 12.84
CA SER A 55 -11.50 9.29 13.50
C SER A 55 -12.55 8.32 14.04
N VAL A 56 -13.41 8.80 14.92
CA VAL A 56 -14.58 8.09 15.41
C VAL A 56 -15.82 8.58 14.67
N ASN A 57 -16.56 7.67 14.07
CA ASN A 57 -17.85 7.96 13.49
C ASN A 57 -18.93 8.22 14.57
N LYS A 58 -20.08 8.74 14.18
CA LYS A 58 -21.21 8.99 15.08
C LYS A 58 -21.77 7.73 15.76
N ASP A 59 -21.55 6.58 15.15
CA ASP A 59 -21.94 5.26 15.66
C ASP A 59 -20.84 4.58 16.48
N ASN A 60 -19.79 5.31 16.86
CA ASN A 60 -18.60 4.86 17.56
C ASN A 60 -17.74 3.84 16.81
N THR A 61 -17.92 3.69 15.50
CA THR A 61 -16.98 2.93 14.68
C THR A 61 -15.76 3.77 14.32
N LEU A 62 -14.61 3.11 14.12
CA LEU A 62 -13.39 3.79 13.67
C LEU A 62 -13.40 3.95 12.15
N ARG A 63 -12.80 5.05 11.69
CA ARG A 63 -12.65 5.36 10.27
C ARG A 63 -11.22 5.85 10.00
N LEU A 64 -10.60 5.31 8.96
CA LEU A 64 -9.34 5.83 8.42
C LEU A 64 -9.58 7.19 7.78
N GLU A 65 -8.72 8.17 8.07
CA GLU A 65 -8.65 9.46 7.41
C GLU A 65 -7.41 9.51 6.54
N GLU A 66 -7.57 9.90 5.28
CA GLU A 66 -6.48 9.95 4.31
C GLU A 66 -6.57 11.24 3.49
N ASN A 67 -5.45 11.97 3.38
CA ASN A 67 -5.38 13.24 2.65
C ASN A 67 -4.61 13.05 1.34
N LYS A 68 -5.17 13.52 0.24
CA LYS A 68 -4.57 13.40 -1.08
C LYS A 68 -4.61 14.71 -1.84
N THR A 69 -3.49 15.05 -2.43
CA THR A 69 -3.46 16.13 -3.44
C THR A 69 -3.64 15.55 -4.83
N ALA A 70 -4.33 16.28 -5.71
CA ALA A 70 -4.53 15.89 -7.09
C ALA A 70 -4.54 17.13 -7.99
N SER A 71 -4.18 17.00 -9.25
CA SER A 71 -4.33 18.07 -10.24
C SER A 71 -5.80 18.32 -10.60
N ARG A 72 -6.65 17.30 -10.42
CA ARG A 72 -8.07 17.34 -10.73
C ARG A 72 -8.84 16.39 -9.83
N LEU A 73 -9.95 16.88 -9.28
CA LEU A 73 -10.93 16.07 -8.56
C LEU A 73 -12.14 15.82 -9.45
N GLY A 74 -12.86 14.74 -9.23
CA GLY A 74 -14.06 14.36 -9.95
C GLY A 74 -14.36 12.87 -9.82
N GLU A 75 -15.33 12.40 -10.59
CA GLU A 75 -15.84 11.03 -10.51
C GLU A 75 -14.74 9.96 -10.69
N ALA A 76 -13.85 10.13 -11.65
CA ALA A 76 -12.76 9.19 -11.88
C ALA A 76 -11.75 9.15 -10.70
N TRP A 77 -11.49 10.30 -10.06
CA TRP A 77 -10.67 10.36 -8.85
C TRP A 77 -11.36 9.63 -7.70
N ALA A 78 -12.64 9.89 -7.46
CA ALA A 78 -13.43 9.24 -6.43
C ALA A 78 -13.52 7.73 -6.65
N ALA A 79 -13.85 7.30 -7.86
CA ALA A 79 -13.97 5.87 -8.21
C ALA A 79 -12.70 5.07 -7.97
N GLY A 80 -11.53 5.68 -8.17
CA GLY A 80 -10.23 5.02 -7.95
C GLY A 80 -10.03 4.53 -6.51
N TRP A 81 -10.63 5.18 -5.54
CA TRP A 81 -10.47 4.81 -4.12
C TRP A 81 -11.25 3.56 -3.73
N HIS A 82 -12.32 3.21 -4.47
CA HIS A 82 -13.12 2.02 -4.19
C HIS A 82 -12.34 0.70 -4.39
N THR A 83 -11.27 0.72 -5.17
CA THR A 83 -10.40 -0.45 -5.42
C THR A 83 -8.98 -0.26 -4.93
N SER A 84 -8.69 0.83 -4.21
CA SER A 84 -7.35 1.15 -3.75
C SER A 84 -6.84 0.15 -2.73
N HIS A 85 -5.71 -0.48 -3.03
CA HIS A 85 -5.00 -1.38 -2.12
C HIS A 85 -4.39 -0.63 -0.93
N GLN A 86 -4.01 0.63 -1.09
CA GLN A 86 -3.48 1.45 0.01
C GLN A 86 -4.50 1.57 1.14
N GLN A 87 -5.75 1.97 0.84
CA GLN A 87 -6.79 2.10 1.86
C GLN A 87 -7.11 0.76 2.50
N THR A 88 -7.18 -0.31 1.70
CA THR A 88 -7.44 -1.65 2.23
C THR A 88 -6.32 -2.12 3.17
N GLY A 89 -5.06 -1.91 2.78
CA GLY A 89 -3.91 -2.24 3.60
C GLY A 89 -3.86 -1.45 4.91
N TYR A 90 -4.11 -0.14 4.86
CA TYR A 90 -4.15 0.70 6.06
C TYR A 90 -5.29 0.32 7.01
N MET A 91 -6.49 0.06 6.48
CA MET A 91 -7.60 -0.42 7.30
C MET A 91 -7.26 -1.75 8.00
N LEU A 92 -6.65 -2.69 7.27
CA LEU A 92 -6.23 -3.98 7.82
C LEU A 92 -5.15 -3.81 8.89
N GLY A 93 -4.09 -3.05 8.59
CA GLY A 93 -2.98 -2.81 9.51
C GLY A 93 -3.45 -2.12 10.80
N LEU A 94 -4.24 -1.06 10.67
CA LEU A 94 -4.81 -0.35 11.82
C LEU A 94 -5.78 -1.22 12.61
N SER A 95 -6.63 -2.01 11.93
CA SER A 95 -7.54 -2.94 12.62
C SER A 95 -6.77 -3.96 13.46
N THR A 96 -5.67 -4.48 12.92
CA THR A 96 -4.79 -5.42 13.63
C THR A 96 -4.11 -4.75 14.82
N MET A 97 -3.58 -3.54 14.63
CA MET A 97 -2.87 -2.79 15.67
C MET A 97 -3.79 -2.37 16.82
N LEU A 98 -5.00 -1.91 16.49
CA LEU A 98 -5.96 -1.38 17.48
C LEU A 98 -6.88 -2.47 18.07
N GLY A 99 -6.86 -3.68 17.54
CA GLY A 99 -7.77 -4.76 17.93
C GLY A 99 -9.25 -4.45 17.67
N THR A 100 -9.53 -3.50 16.78
CA THR A 100 -10.89 -3.03 16.46
C THR A 100 -11.05 -2.89 14.95
N PRO A 101 -12.12 -3.42 14.35
CA PRO A 101 -12.34 -3.34 12.92
C PRO A 101 -12.42 -1.88 12.42
N ILE A 102 -11.69 -1.59 11.36
CA ILE A 102 -11.81 -0.35 10.59
C ILE A 102 -12.26 -0.75 9.18
N GLU A 103 -13.52 -0.51 8.87
CA GLU A 103 -14.16 -0.97 7.63
C GLU A 103 -14.42 0.17 6.65
N SER A 104 -14.09 1.40 7.03
CA SER A 104 -14.29 2.59 6.20
C SER A 104 -13.10 3.53 6.23
N ALA A 105 -12.92 4.26 5.13
CA ALA A 105 -11.98 5.36 5.01
C ALA A 105 -12.68 6.58 4.42
N ALA A 106 -12.32 7.77 4.88
CA ALA A 106 -12.61 9.03 4.21
C ALA A 106 -11.33 9.51 3.52
N VAL A 107 -11.38 9.65 2.21
CA VAL A 107 -10.26 10.19 1.42
C VAL A 107 -10.58 11.63 1.07
N HIS A 108 -9.80 12.55 1.63
CA HIS A 108 -9.93 13.98 1.45
C HIS A 108 -9.02 14.44 0.32
N GLY A 109 -9.62 14.81 -0.80
CA GLY A 109 -8.92 15.34 -1.97
C GLY A 109 -8.81 16.85 -1.91
N MET A 110 -7.60 17.37 -2.15
CA MET A 110 -7.35 18.77 -2.40
C MET A 110 -6.83 18.95 -3.83
N ALA A 111 -7.56 19.69 -4.65
CA ALA A 111 -7.10 20.01 -5.99
C ALA A 111 -6.01 21.10 -5.93
N ILE A 112 -4.84 20.78 -6.47
CA ILE A 112 -3.76 21.74 -6.71
C ILE A 112 -3.74 22.00 -8.22
N PRO A 113 -4.35 23.12 -8.70
CA PRO A 113 -4.42 23.41 -10.12
C PRO A 113 -3.02 23.65 -10.70
N LEU A 114 -2.79 23.14 -11.90
CA LEU A 114 -1.57 23.48 -12.65
C LEU A 114 -1.57 24.99 -12.99
N PRO A 115 -0.40 25.65 -13.10
CA PRO A 115 -0.28 27.11 -13.25
C PRO A 115 -1.03 27.73 -14.43
N ARG A 116 -1.56 26.95 -15.35
CA ARG A 116 -2.31 27.40 -16.54
C ARG A 116 -3.82 27.14 -16.46
N SER A 117 -4.31 26.47 -15.43
CA SER A 117 -5.74 26.26 -15.21
C SER A 117 -6.17 27.02 -13.97
N TYR A 118 -6.82 28.16 -14.16
CA TYR A 118 -7.43 28.94 -13.08
C TYR A 118 -8.76 28.35 -12.56
N ASP A 119 -9.00 27.07 -12.81
CA ASP A 119 -10.10 26.38 -12.15
C ASP A 119 -9.78 26.29 -10.65
N ALA A 120 -10.62 26.93 -9.87
CA ALA A 120 -10.50 27.06 -8.44
C ALA A 120 -10.18 25.68 -7.82
N GLY A 121 -9.12 25.65 -7.03
CA GLY A 121 -8.80 24.46 -6.22
C GLY A 121 -10.05 24.02 -5.48
N GLY A 122 -10.41 22.76 -5.58
CA GLY A 122 -11.57 22.17 -4.93
C GLY A 122 -11.16 21.24 -3.79
N LEU A 123 -12.09 21.05 -2.88
CA LEU A 123 -12.02 19.99 -1.89
C LEU A 123 -13.09 18.94 -2.22
N MET A 124 -12.75 17.68 -2.11
CA MET A 124 -13.66 16.57 -2.30
C MET A 124 -13.37 15.50 -1.26
N THR A 125 -14.40 14.90 -0.70
CA THR A 125 -14.25 13.78 0.20
C THR A 125 -14.98 12.58 -0.38
N GLU A 126 -14.28 11.47 -0.53
CA GLU A 126 -14.86 10.18 -0.91
C GLU A 126 -14.81 9.24 0.27
N VAL A 127 -15.95 8.62 0.58
CA VAL A 127 -16.03 7.63 1.66
C VAL A 127 -16.13 6.24 1.06
N VAL A 128 -15.11 5.44 1.32
CA VAL A 128 -15.04 4.06 0.84
C VAL A 128 -15.23 3.09 2.00
N LYS A 129 -15.83 1.95 1.70
CA LYS A 129 -16.00 0.85 2.67
C LYS A 129 -15.36 -0.41 2.14
N ARG A 130 -14.99 -1.29 3.06
CA ARG A 130 -14.48 -2.64 2.75
C ARG A 130 -15.28 -3.67 3.52
N THR A 131 -15.74 -4.66 2.80
CA THR A 131 -16.34 -5.86 3.39
C THR A 131 -15.23 -6.82 3.87
N PRO A 132 -15.52 -7.74 4.81
CA PRO A 132 -14.57 -8.79 5.17
C PRO A 132 -14.07 -9.61 3.96
N ALA A 133 -14.93 -9.85 2.97
CA ALA A 133 -14.53 -10.51 1.73
C ALA A 133 -13.47 -9.72 0.95
N GLN A 134 -13.66 -8.41 0.78
CA GLN A 134 -12.67 -7.55 0.12
C GLN A 134 -11.33 -7.48 0.87
N MET A 135 -11.37 -7.51 2.21
CA MET A 135 -10.15 -7.61 3.02
C MET A 135 -9.43 -8.95 2.81
N SER A 136 -10.19 -10.04 2.73
CA SER A 136 -9.65 -11.38 2.42
C SER A 136 -9.05 -11.44 1.01
N ASP A 137 -9.72 -10.86 0.02
CA ASP A 137 -9.22 -10.78 -1.35
C ASP A 137 -7.90 -10.01 -1.43
N PHE A 138 -7.81 -8.90 -0.70
CA PHE A 138 -6.56 -8.13 -0.58
C PHE A 138 -5.43 -8.95 0.02
N LEU A 139 -5.68 -9.67 1.13
CA LEU A 139 -4.69 -10.57 1.73
C LEU A 139 -4.25 -11.66 0.75
N SER A 140 -5.19 -12.28 0.05
CA SER A 140 -4.89 -13.28 -0.99
C SER A 140 -4.00 -12.71 -2.09
N TRP A 141 -4.27 -11.47 -2.51
CA TRP A 141 -3.43 -10.76 -3.48
C TRP A 141 -2.02 -10.48 -2.93
N VAL A 142 -1.89 -10.04 -1.68
CA VAL A 142 -0.58 -9.83 -1.03
C VAL A 142 0.20 -11.13 -0.97
N LEU A 143 -0.42 -12.21 -0.48
CA LEU A 143 0.19 -13.52 -0.37
C LEU A 143 0.67 -14.05 -1.73
N TYR A 144 -0.14 -13.90 -2.78
CA TYR A 144 0.25 -14.27 -4.13
C TYR A 144 1.50 -13.52 -4.61
N ASN A 145 1.57 -12.20 -4.35
CA ASN A 145 2.74 -11.41 -4.73
C ASN A 145 3.99 -11.80 -3.92
N VAL A 146 3.84 -12.07 -2.61
CA VAL A 146 4.94 -12.55 -1.77
C VAL A 146 5.48 -13.88 -2.28
N GLN A 147 4.61 -14.81 -2.66
CA GLN A 147 5.04 -16.10 -3.25
C GLN A 147 5.79 -15.92 -4.58
N ILE A 148 5.38 -14.96 -5.40
CA ILE A 148 6.12 -14.62 -6.63
C ILE A 148 7.52 -14.09 -6.27
N ILE A 149 7.61 -13.17 -5.31
CA ILE A 149 8.89 -12.61 -4.86
C ILE A 149 9.78 -13.71 -4.29
N ASP A 150 9.26 -14.57 -3.43
CA ASP A 150 10.00 -15.70 -2.84
C ASP A 150 10.53 -16.65 -3.93
N ARG A 151 9.69 -16.95 -4.92
CA ARG A 151 10.07 -17.84 -6.04
C ARG A 151 11.24 -17.31 -6.87
N TYR A 152 11.35 -16.00 -7.02
CA TYR A 152 12.36 -15.35 -7.86
C TYR A 152 13.41 -14.59 -7.03
N GLY A 153 13.36 -14.70 -5.70
CA GLY A 153 14.23 -13.94 -4.80
C GLY A 153 15.70 -14.22 -5.01
N ASP A 154 16.05 -15.48 -5.30
CA ASP A 154 17.43 -15.90 -5.53
C ASP A 154 17.93 -15.54 -6.95
N ASP A 155 17.02 -15.33 -7.89
CA ASP A 155 17.35 -14.86 -9.25
C ASP A 155 16.31 -13.86 -9.76
N PRO A 156 16.40 -12.61 -9.35
CA PRO A 156 15.46 -11.56 -9.74
C PRO A 156 15.44 -11.29 -11.25
N LEU A 157 16.47 -11.71 -11.99
CA LEU A 157 16.51 -11.57 -13.46
C LEU A 157 15.57 -12.52 -14.17
N SER A 158 15.25 -13.66 -13.55
CA SER A 158 14.27 -14.64 -14.06
C SER A 158 12.82 -14.21 -13.81
N ALA A 159 12.58 -13.18 -12.98
CA ALA A 159 11.24 -12.70 -12.67
C ALA A 159 10.54 -12.13 -13.90
N PRO A 160 9.22 -12.38 -14.05
CA PRO A 160 8.45 -11.84 -15.16
C PRO A 160 8.41 -10.31 -15.10
N LYS A 161 8.61 -9.67 -16.26
CA LYS A 161 8.57 -8.21 -16.37
C LYS A 161 7.12 -7.72 -16.48
N PHE A 162 6.68 -6.93 -15.52
CA PHE A 162 5.34 -6.31 -15.53
C PHE A 162 5.40 -4.96 -16.25
N THR A 163 5.26 -4.97 -17.56
CA THR A 163 5.39 -3.79 -18.41
C THR A 163 4.28 -2.75 -18.23
N ASN A 164 3.17 -3.12 -17.61
CA ASN A 164 2.04 -2.21 -17.37
C ASN A 164 2.39 -1.00 -16.49
N ALA A 165 3.44 -1.09 -15.69
CA ALA A 165 3.91 0.01 -14.84
C ALA A 165 4.92 0.94 -15.53
N CYS A 166 5.39 0.61 -16.74
CA CYS A 166 6.47 1.35 -17.40
C CYS A 166 6.11 2.78 -17.81
N GLY A 167 4.83 3.11 -17.92
CA GLY A 167 4.35 4.43 -18.32
C GLY A 167 3.44 5.12 -17.28
N ASN A 168 3.45 4.68 -16.03
CA ASN A 168 2.59 5.26 -15.00
C ASN A 168 2.99 6.70 -14.64
N TYR A 169 2.01 7.50 -14.24
CA TYR A 169 2.18 8.90 -13.83
C TYR A 169 2.74 9.83 -14.92
N PHE A 170 2.44 9.55 -16.20
CA PHE A 170 2.87 10.36 -17.34
C PHE A 170 4.40 10.48 -17.50
N ARG A 171 5.16 9.61 -16.84
CA ARG A 171 6.60 9.54 -16.96
C ARG A 171 7.01 8.11 -17.26
N PRO A 172 7.99 7.91 -18.16
CA PRO A 172 8.56 6.59 -18.36
C PRO A 172 9.29 6.16 -17.07
N CYS A 173 9.18 4.88 -16.75
CA CYS A 173 9.95 4.28 -15.66
C CYS A 173 11.45 4.47 -15.93
N SER A 174 12.19 4.92 -14.95
CA SER A 174 13.65 5.12 -15.05
C SER A 174 14.44 3.83 -15.31
N LEU A 175 13.83 2.68 -15.02
CA LEU A 175 14.44 1.36 -15.24
C LEU A 175 14.17 0.76 -16.62
N ILE A 176 13.44 1.45 -17.52
CA ILE A 176 13.20 0.96 -18.88
C ILE A 176 14.49 0.60 -19.61
N PRO A 177 15.56 1.42 -19.59
CA PRO A 177 16.81 1.07 -20.26
C PRO A 177 17.40 -0.24 -19.73
N LEU A 178 17.35 -0.46 -18.42
CA LEU A 178 17.81 -1.68 -17.79
C LEU A 178 16.93 -2.89 -18.17
N CYS A 179 15.62 -2.73 -18.17
CA CYS A 179 14.70 -3.79 -18.58
C CYS A 179 14.87 -4.16 -20.07
N ALA A 180 15.33 -3.24 -20.89
CA ALA A 180 15.58 -3.44 -22.33
C ALA A 180 17.00 -3.94 -22.64
N SER A 181 17.93 -3.93 -21.67
CA SER A 181 19.29 -4.42 -21.86
C SER A 181 19.37 -5.95 -21.85
N ASP A 182 20.53 -6.46 -22.23
CA ASP A 182 20.88 -7.88 -22.12
C ASP A 182 21.00 -8.34 -20.67
N GLU A 183 21.14 -9.64 -20.47
CA GLU A 183 21.18 -10.24 -19.14
C GLU A 183 22.44 -9.86 -18.37
N ASP A 184 23.59 -9.77 -19.04
CA ASP A 184 24.88 -9.45 -18.40
C ASP A 184 24.84 -8.04 -17.82
N THR A 185 24.38 -7.05 -18.60
CA THR A 185 24.20 -5.66 -18.14
C THR A 185 23.26 -5.55 -16.96
N ARG A 186 22.16 -6.35 -16.94
CA ARG A 186 21.23 -6.36 -15.82
C ARG A 186 21.87 -6.96 -14.58
N ARG A 187 22.64 -8.03 -14.73
CA ARG A 187 23.35 -8.70 -13.62
C ARG A 187 24.37 -7.76 -12.98
N GLU A 188 25.22 -7.13 -13.78
CA GLU A 188 26.16 -6.11 -13.30
C GLU A 188 25.49 -4.98 -12.52
N PHE A 189 24.33 -4.52 -12.97
CA PHE A 189 23.55 -3.49 -12.27
C PHE A 189 23.07 -3.97 -10.90
N PHE A 190 22.53 -5.18 -10.79
CA PHE A 190 22.07 -5.74 -9.51
C PHE A 190 23.23 -5.96 -8.55
N ASP A 191 24.33 -6.51 -9.00
CA ASP A 191 25.55 -6.69 -8.20
C ASP A 191 26.07 -5.34 -7.65
N MET A 192 26.04 -4.30 -8.47
CA MET A 192 26.40 -2.94 -8.04
C MET A 192 25.43 -2.36 -7.00
N MET A 193 24.13 -2.64 -7.12
CA MET A 193 23.12 -2.18 -6.16
C MET A 193 23.28 -2.89 -4.82
N GLU A 194 23.47 -4.21 -4.82
CA GLU A 194 23.70 -5.00 -3.62
C GLU A 194 24.94 -4.51 -2.85
N GLN A 195 26.04 -4.23 -3.55
CA GLN A 195 27.24 -3.65 -2.94
C GLN A 195 26.99 -2.27 -2.30
N ARG A 196 26.07 -1.47 -2.85
CA ARG A 196 25.71 -0.15 -2.27
C ARG A 196 24.85 -0.24 -1.03
N GLU A 197 24.00 -1.26 -0.91
CA GLU A 197 23.16 -1.46 0.27
C GLU A 197 23.97 -1.99 1.46
N LEU A 198 25.05 -2.71 1.21
CA LEU A 198 25.94 -3.21 2.27
C LEU A 198 26.87 -2.12 2.86
N THR A 199 27.09 -1.01 2.16
CA THR A 199 28.01 0.07 2.58
C THR A 199 27.50 1.08 3.62
N PRO A 200 26.19 1.33 3.84
CA PRO A 200 25.76 2.34 4.80
C PRO A 200 25.91 1.93 6.28
N THR A 201 25.97 0.64 6.56
CA THR A 201 25.98 0.16 7.96
C THR A 201 27.39 0.07 8.55
N GLU A 202 28.43 -0.10 7.74
CA GLU A 202 29.82 -0.18 8.20
C GLU A 202 30.46 1.20 8.44
N GLN A 203 30.05 2.23 7.70
CA GLN A 203 30.58 3.59 7.88
C GLN A 203 30.03 4.32 9.12
N ALA A 204 28.97 3.84 9.72
CA ALA A 204 28.40 4.40 10.95
C ALA A 204 29.03 3.84 12.24
N MET A 205 29.86 2.81 12.18
CA MET A 205 30.46 2.17 13.33
C MET A 205 31.94 2.55 13.59
N ASP A 206 32.60 3.27 12.67
CA ASP A 206 34.00 3.68 12.82
C ASP A 206 34.20 5.18 13.16
N GLY A 207 33.17 5.81 13.69
CA GLY A 207 33.18 7.23 14.07
C GLY A 207 32.92 7.46 15.57
N ASP A 208 33.79 6.95 16.44
CA ASP A 208 34.00 7.42 17.83
C ASP A 208 35.44 7.21 18.26
#